data_bf6b3d719a078588a4421610840782b8
#
_entry.id   bf6b3d719a078588a4421610840782b8
#
_cell.length_a   1.000
_cell.length_b   1.000
_cell.length_c   1.000
_cell.angle_alpha   90.00
_cell.angle_beta   90.00
_cell.angle_gamma   90.00
#
_symmetry.space_group_name_H-M   'P 1'
#
loop_
_entity.id
_entity.type
_entity.pdbx_description
1 polymer ?
#
loop_
_entity_poly.entity_id
_entity_poly.type
_entity_poly.pdbx_seq_one_letter_code
_entity_poly.pdbx_strand_id
1 'polypeptide(L)'
;MNKEADLKDQAKNFRLFSETLDIMKKAWSEDFFSHQGEFYTYPSPNFIWQHDMSPPKEKVVDLKTNELKQISVLPKPYQKPFPPISQVVDGERSIQWAAENGLNTIMWIPTVKALKKRFEIYKDAKSKAENRDVPLGEGISLVRDMFVAETMEEAEKMAGEHIVNYMRWVCHWRGLGNHMDPDEKLPETKNKLDLLNYEFLHKRNLLFGTPEFVIEKIKELQQELNLQNLQVWSNFPGIKHEDCMRSIKSVSYTHLTLPTIFAV
;
A
#
# COMPACT_ATOMS: atom_id res chain seq x y z
N MET A 1 -4.32 -2.10 -17.47
CA MET A 1 -5.46 -2.57 -16.65
C MET A 1 -5.64 -4.06 -16.96
N ASN A 2 -5.88 -4.89 -15.95
CA ASN A 2 -6.14 -6.32 -16.16
C ASN A 2 -7.42 -6.48 -17.00
N LYS A 3 -7.40 -7.30 -18.05
CA LYS A 3 -8.55 -7.53 -18.95
C LYS A 3 -9.74 -8.16 -18.23
N GLU A 4 -9.48 -8.91 -17.15
CA GLU A 4 -10.52 -9.56 -16.35
C GLU A 4 -11.15 -8.64 -15.29
N ALA A 5 -10.53 -7.50 -14.99
CA ALA A 5 -11.06 -6.55 -14.02
C ALA A 5 -12.26 -5.78 -14.56
N ASP A 6 -13.24 -5.55 -13.69
CA ASP A 6 -14.44 -4.75 -13.99
C ASP A 6 -14.60 -3.65 -12.92
N LEU A 7 -14.59 -2.38 -13.34
CA LEU A 7 -14.76 -1.24 -12.42
C LEU A 7 -16.12 -1.23 -11.72
N LYS A 8 -17.12 -1.90 -12.28
CA LYS A 8 -18.48 -1.94 -11.77
C LYS A 8 -18.76 -3.15 -10.88
N ASP A 9 -17.92 -4.19 -10.95
CA ASP A 9 -18.08 -5.43 -10.17
C ASP A 9 -16.91 -5.59 -9.17
N GLN A 10 -17.06 -4.98 -8.01
CA GLN A 10 -16.06 -5.05 -6.95
C GLN A 10 -15.91 -6.47 -6.38
N ALA A 11 -16.96 -7.28 -6.40
CA ALA A 11 -16.89 -8.66 -5.93
C ALA A 11 -16.05 -9.53 -6.88
N LYS A 12 -16.22 -9.37 -8.19
CA LYS A 12 -15.37 -10.00 -9.21
C LYS A 12 -13.92 -9.58 -9.04
N ASN A 13 -13.66 -8.28 -8.91
CA ASN A 13 -12.30 -7.77 -8.72
C ASN A 13 -11.63 -8.33 -7.48
N PHE A 14 -12.38 -8.52 -6.40
CA PHE A 14 -11.85 -9.11 -5.19
C PHE A 14 -11.49 -10.60 -5.37
N ARG A 15 -12.33 -11.40 -6.04
CA ARG A 15 -12.00 -12.81 -6.36
C ARG A 15 -10.79 -12.91 -7.28
N LEU A 16 -10.72 -12.05 -8.31
CA LEU A 16 -9.56 -11.96 -9.21
C LEU A 16 -8.27 -11.62 -8.46
N PHE A 17 -8.33 -10.66 -7.52
CA PHE A 17 -7.20 -10.30 -6.68
C PHE A 17 -6.75 -11.47 -5.79
N SER A 18 -7.70 -12.13 -5.13
CA SER A 18 -7.42 -13.28 -4.25
C SER A 18 -6.77 -14.42 -5.02
N GLU A 19 -7.33 -14.80 -6.18
CA GLU A 19 -6.76 -15.84 -7.04
C GLU A 19 -5.36 -15.49 -7.54
N THR A 20 -5.15 -14.21 -7.94
CA THR A 20 -3.83 -13.75 -8.37
C THR A 20 -2.79 -13.85 -7.24
N LEU A 21 -3.18 -13.49 -6.02
CA LEU A 21 -2.31 -13.60 -4.84
C LEU A 21 -1.92 -15.06 -4.54
N ASP A 22 -2.88 -15.98 -4.64
CA ASP A 22 -2.64 -17.41 -4.44
C ASP A 22 -1.67 -17.97 -5.49
N ILE A 23 -1.82 -17.58 -6.77
CA ILE A 23 -0.89 -17.93 -7.84
C ILE A 23 0.52 -17.40 -7.53
N MET A 24 0.64 -16.14 -7.10
CA MET A 24 1.93 -15.55 -6.73
C MET A 24 2.60 -16.31 -5.56
N LYS A 25 1.85 -16.62 -4.52
CA LYS A 25 2.35 -17.40 -3.37
C LYS A 25 2.85 -18.78 -3.82
N LYS A 26 2.09 -19.52 -4.63
CA LYS A 26 2.52 -20.81 -5.21
C LYS A 26 3.79 -20.65 -6.06
N ALA A 27 3.80 -19.67 -6.97
CA ALA A 27 4.93 -19.43 -7.86
C ALA A 27 6.25 -19.13 -7.12
N TRP A 28 6.16 -18.50 -5.96
CA TRP A 28 7.34 -18.17 -5.13
C TRP A 28 7.77 -19.29 -4.17
N SER A 29 6.81 -20.06 -3.64
CA SER A 29 7.08 -21.07 -2.60
C SER A 29 7.32 -22.48 -3.16
N GLU A 30 6.68 -22.85 -4.28
CA GLU A 30 6.75 -24.17 -4.86
C GLU A 30 7.78 -24.22 -6.00
N ASP A 31 8.58 -25.30 -6.08
CA ASP A 31 9.52 -25.48 -7.18
C ASP A 31 8.81 -25.58 -8.52
N PHE A 32 7.71 -26.33 -8.53
CA PHE A 32 6.81 -26.49 -9.66
C PHE A 32 5.39 -26.42 -9.15
N PHE A 33 4.52 -25.74 -9.85
CA PHE A 33 3.11 -25.60 -9.49
C PHE A 33 2.18 -25.69 -10.70
N SER A 34 0.94 -25.98 -10.42
CA SER A 34 -0.18 -25.81 -11.32
C SER A 34 -1.30 -25.04 -10.63
N HIS A 35 -2.15 -24.43 -11.39
CA HIS A 35 -3.30 -23.70 -10.90
C HIS A 35 -4.48 -23.87 -11.86
N GLN A 36 -5.65 -24.13 -11.29
CA GLN A 36 -6.92 -24.10 -12.00
C GLN A 36 -7.91 -23.32 -11.17
N GLY A 37 -8.24 -22.13 -11.60
CA GLY A 37 -9.11 -21.19 -10.91
C GLY A 37 -10.25 -20.66 -11.76
N GLU A 38 -10.94 -19.65 -11.23
CA GLU A 38 -12.03 -18.98 -11.93
C GLU A 38 -11.54 -18.16 -13.12
N PHE A 39 -10.38 -17.51 -12.98
CA PHE A 39 -9.84 -16.55 -13.96
C PHE A 39 -8.65 -17.09 -14.72
N TYR A 40 -7.85 -17.95 -14.09
CA TYR A 40 -6.59 -18.41 -14.65
C TYR A 40 -6.43 -19.93 -14.53
N THR A 41 -5.79 -20.49 -15.55
CA THR A 41 -5.33 -21.89 -15.54
C THR A 41 -3.87 -21.90 -15.97
N TYR A 42 -3.00 -22.49 -15.15
CA TYR A 42 -1.58 -22.65 -15.41
C TYR A 42 -1.11 -24.09 -15.16
N PRO A 43 -0.38 -24.73 -16.11
CA PRO A 43 -0.18 -24.25 -17.49
C PRO A 43 -1.50 -24.13 -18.25
N SER A 44 -1.47 -23.45 -19.42
CA SER A 44 -2.63 -23.40 -20.31
C SER A 44 -3.01 -24.80 -20.74
N PRO A 45 -4.30 -25.19 -20.77
CA PRO A 45 -4.74 -26.49 -21.20
C PRO A 45 -4.25 -26.82 -22.63
N ASN A 46 -3.89 -28.06 -22.85
CA ASN A 46 -3.40 -28.59 -24.15
C ASN A 46 -2.09 -27.91 -24.62
N PHE A 47 -1.31 -27.31 -23.69
CA PHE A 47 0.00 -26.80 -24.06
C PHE A 47 0.99 -27.95 -24.24
N ILE A 48 1.41 -28.19 -25.48
CA ILE A 48 2.35 -29.27 -25.83
C ILE A 48 3.77 -28.74 -25.70
N TRP A 49 4.60 -29.42 -24.92
CA TRP A 49 6.01 -29.12 -24.77
C TRP A 49 6.79 -29.53 -26.02
N GLN A 50 7.40 -28.56 -26.69
CA GLN A 50 8.22 -28.78 -27.89
C GLN A 50 9.47 -27.89 -27.76
N HIS A 51 10.58 -28.50 -27.37
CA HIS A 51 11.83 -27.78 -27.24
C HIS A 51 13.02 -28.70 -27.45
N ASP A 52 13.76 -28.50 -28.55
CA ASP A 52 14.83 -29.39 -29.00
C ASP A 52 15.99 -29.53 -28.02
N MET A 53 16.31 -28.43 -27.29
CA MET A 53 17.41 -28.41 -26.35
C MET A 53 17.01 -28.69 -24.89
N SER A 54 15.72 -28.87 -24.63
CA SER A 54 15.21 -29.15 -23.29
C SER A 54 14.20 -30.31 -23.36
N PRO A 55 14.69 -31.54 -23.23
CA PRO A 55 13.83 -32.70 -23.32
C PRO A 55 12.77 -32.70 -22.20
N PRO A 56 11.60 -33.27 -22.44
CA PRO A 56 10.53 -33.30 -21.47
C PRO A 56 10.94 -34.10 -20.22
N LYS A 57 10.53 -33.61 -19.05
CA LYS A 57 10.76 -34.28 -17.75
C LYS A 57 9.41 -34.70 -17.19
N GLU A 58 9.30 -35.95 -16.76
CA GLU A 58 8.07 -36.57 -16.24
C GLU A 58 7.42 -35.71 -15.10
N LYS A 59 8.23 -35.03 -14.32
CA LYS A 59 7.73 -34.16 -13.23
C LYS A 59 6.85 -33.02 -13.76
N VAL A 60 7.13 -32.49 -14.94
CA VAL A 60 6.48 -31.28 -15.49
C VAL A 60 5.71 -31.54 -16.79
N VAL A 61 5.95 -32.62 -17.45
CA VAL A 61 5.35 -32.98 -18.75
C VAL A 61 4.76 -34.38 -18.68
N ASP A 62 3.60 -34.60 -19.27
CA ASP A 62 3.10 -35.94 -19.54
C ASP A 62 3.90 -36.55 -20.71
N LEU A 63 4.68 -37.60 -20.43
CA LEU A 63 5.58 -38.18 -21.42
C LEU A 63 4.84 -38.93 -22.56
N LYS A 64 3.52 -39.19 -22.39
CA LYS A 64 2.72 -39.84 -23.44
C LYS A 64 2.16 -38.82 -24.44
N THR A 65 1.72 -37.68 -23.93
CA THR A 65 1.05 -36.64 -24.71
C THR A 65 1.95 -35.42 -24.99
N ASN A 66 3.06 -35.32 -24.29
CA ASN A 66 3.92 -34.11 -24.20
C ASN A 66 3.17 -32.86 -23.65
N GLU A 67 2.04 -33.03 -23.00
CA GLU A 67 1.32 -31.94 -22.42
C GLU A 67 2.01 -31.45 -21.14
N LEU A 68 2.16 -30.13 -20.98
CA LEU A 68 2.77 -29.50 -19.81
C LEU A 68 1.80 -29.56 -18.63
N LYS A 69 2.22 -30.17 -17.51
CA LYS A 69 1.41 -30.34 -16.29
C LYS A 69 1.69 -29.29 -15.23
N GLN A 70 2.92 -28.79 -15.16
CA GLN A 70 3.37 -27.83 -14.14
C GLN A 70 4.32 -26.83 -14.75
N ILE A 71 4.39 -25.65 -14.16
CA ILE A 71 5.33 -24.59 -14.51
C ILE A 71 6.19 -24.21 -13.31
N SER A 72 7.29 -23.52 -13.56
CA SER A 72 8.18 -22.97 -12.54
C SER A 72 8.47 -21.51 -12.82
N VAL A 73 8.58 -20.69 -11.78
CA VAL A 73 9.02 -19.30 -11.87
C VAL A 73 10.41 -19.19 -11.23
N LEU A 74 11.36 -18.63 -11.96
CA LEU A 74 12.74 -18.45 -11.54
C LEU A 74 13.20 -16.99 -11.76
N PRO A 75 14.09 -16.45 -10.90
CA PRO A 75 14.65 -17.06 -9.70
C PRO A 75 13.64 -17.14 -8.56
N LYS A 76 13.83 -18.09 -7.64
CA LYS A 76 13.03 -18.15 -6.41
C LYS A 76 13.44 -17.02 -5.46
N PRO A 77 12.50 -16.45 -4.69
CA PRO A 77 12.82 -15.49 -3.65
C PRO A 77 13.83 -16.05 -2.63
N TYR A 78 14.69 -15.19 -2.12
CA TYR A 78 15.60 -15.54 -1.03
C TYR A 78 14.84 -15.80 0.27
N GLN A 79 13.86 -14.96 0.59
CA GLN A 79 13.00 -15.11 1.77
C GLN A 79 12.07 -16.33 1.60
N LYS A 80 11.87 -17.04 2.71
CA LYS A 80 11.01 -18.23 2.73
C LYS A 80 9.81 -18.04 3.65
N PRO A 81 8.62 -18.51 3.28
CA PRO A 81 8.27 -19.19 2.03
C PRO A 81 8.26 -18.23 0.82
N PHE A 82 8.14 -16.91 1.04
CA PHE A 82 8.18 -15.80 0.08
C PHE A 82 8.42 -14.48 0.82
N PRO A 83 8.74 -13.37 0.12
CA PRO A 83 8.89 -12.05 0.74
C PRO A 83 7.61 -11.62 1.44
N PRO A 84 7.69 -10.79 2.51
CA PRO A 84 6.53 -10.15 3.09
C PRO A 84 5.73 -9.38 2.03
N ILE A 85 4.42 -9.57 2.02
CA ILE A 85 3.52 -8.92 1.07
C ILE A 85 2.72 -7.85 1.80
N SER A 86 2.64 -6.68 1.20
CA SER A 86 1.82 -5.57 1.72
C SER A 86 0.71 -5.22 0.74
N GLN A 87 -0.50 -4.98 1.26
CA GLN A 87 -1.67 -4.56 0.51
C GLN A 87 -2.03 -3.12 0.86
N VAL A 88 -2.28 -2.28 -0.15
CA VAL A 88 -2.91 -0.97 0.05
C VAL A 88 -4.37 -1.18 0.40
N VAL A 89 -4.83 -0.62 1.52
CA VAL A 89 -6.18 -0.78 2.06
C VAL A 89 -6.82 0.56 2.38
N ASP A 90 -8.13 0.66 2.13
CA ASP A 90 -8.92 1.85 2.48
C ASP A 90 -10.09 1.52 3.43
N GLY A 91 -10.78 0.41 3.22
CA GLY A 91 -11.99 0.03 3.97
C GLY A 91 -11.75 -1.04 5.02
N GLU A 92 -12.62 -1.08 6.04
CA GLU A 92 -12.54 -2.04 7.15
C GLU A 92 -12.47 -3.50 6.66
N ARG A 93 -13.28 -3.87 5.66
CA ARG A 93 -13.29 -5.22 5.07
C ARG A 93 -11.93 -5.60 4.46
N SER A 94 -11.28 -4.69 3.73
CA SER A 94 -9.97 -4.96 3.13
C SER A 94 -8.85 -5.02 4.17
N ILE A 95 -8.95 -4.24 5.24
CA ILE A 95 -8.04 -4.27 6.39
C ILE A 95 -8.12 -5.62 7.10
N GLN A 96 -9.34 -6.04 7.44
CA GLN A 96 -9.58 -7.32 8.10
C GLN A 96 -9.10 -8.50 7.24
N TRP A 97 -9.46 -8.50 5.97
CA TRP A 97 -9.06 -9.56 5.05
C TRP A 97 -7.52 -9.65 4.88
N ALA A 98 -6.84 -8.51 4.77
CA ALA A 98 -5.37 -8.49 4.70
C ALA A 98 -4.74 -9.13 5.93
N ALA A 99 -5.21 -8.77 7.13
CA ALA A 99 -4.75 -9.34 8.39
C ALA A 99 -4.98 -10.86 8.47
N GLU A 100 -6.19 -11.33 8.13
CA GLU A 100 -6.57 -12.74 8.14
C GLU A 100 -5.76 -13.59 7.14
N ASN A 101 -5.25 -12.98 6.05
CA ASN A 101 -4.45 -13.65 5.02
C ASN A 101 -2.93 -13.46 5.16
N GLY A 102 -2.47 -12.94 6.31
CA GLY A 102 -1.06 -12.77 6.62
C GLY A 102 -0.37 -11.67 5.79
N LEU A 103 -1.13 -10.67 5.31
CA LEU A 103 -0.60 -9.54 4.57
C LEU A 103 -0.38 -8.35 5.50
N ASN A 104 0.72 -7.65 5.33
CA ASN A 104 0.90 -6.32 5.88
C ASN A 104 -0.02 -5.32 5.16
N THR A 105 -0.27 -4.17 5.77
CA THR A 105 -1.11 -3.14 5.18
C THR A 105 -0.36 -1.84 4.96
N ILE A 106 -0.77 -1.12 3.91
CA ILE A 106 -0.33 0.25 3.63
C ILE A 106 -1.57 1.13 3.64
N MET A 107 -1.59 2.14 4.50
CA MET A 107 -2.66 3.14 4.61
C MET A 107 -2.12 4.51 4.20
N TRP A 108 -2.97 5.33 3.56
CA TRP A 108 -2.64 6.68 3.12
C TRP A 108 -3.83 7.61 3.37
N ILE A 109 -3.66 8.90 3.53
CA ILE A 109 -4.72 9.91 3.67
C ILE A 109 -5.44 9.94 5.03
N PRO A 110 -5.98 8.87 5.66
CA PRO A 110 -6.86 9.04 6.81
C PRO A 110 -6.26 9.88 7.94
N THR A 111 -7.13 10.61 8.65
CA THR A 111 -6.77 11.36 9.86
C THR A 111 -6.30 10.43 10.98
N VAL A 112 -5.60 10.95 11.98
CA VAL A 112 -5.12 10.14 13.11
C VAL A 112 -6.27 9.43 13.83
N LYS A 113 -7.40 10.11 14.04
CA LYS A 113 -8.59 9.50 14.67
C LYS A 113 -9.16 8.33 13.85
N ALA A 114 -9.23 8.50 12.52
CA ALA A 114 -9.69 7.43 11.63
C ALA A 114 -8.69 6.27 11.57
N LEU A 115 -7.38 6.56 11.65
CA LEU A 115 -6.33 5.55 11.68
C LEU A 115 -6.35 4.72 12.95
N LYS A 116 -6.60 5.29 14.13
CA LYS A 116 -6.71 4.52 15.39
C LYS A 116 -7.65 3.34 15.24
N LYS A 117 -8.88 3.60 14.79
CA LYS A 117 -9.87 2.54 14.57
C LYS A 117 -9.40 1.50 13.55
N ARG A 118 -8.75 1.94 12.45
CA ARG A 118 -8.25 1.03 11.40
C ARG A 118 -7.10 0.16 11.90
N PHE A 119 -6.20 0.71 12.73
CA PHE A 119 -5.10 -0.02 13.36
C PHE A 119 -5.62 -1.08 14.33
N GLU A 120 -6.64 -0.75 15.13
CA GLU A 120 -7.33 -1.71 16.01
C GLU A 120 -7.98 -2.85 15.23
N ILE A 121 -8.70 -2.55 14.15
CA ILE A 121 -9.31 -3.58 13.28
C ILE A 121 -8.25 -4.54 12.74
N TYR A 122 -7.12 -4.01 12.25
CA TYR A 122 -6.03 -4.85 11.74
C TYR A 122 -5.41 -5.69 12.85
N LYS A 123 -5.06 -5.07 13.98
CA LYS A 123 -4.50 -5.72 15.16
C LYS A 123 -5.38 -6.89 15.62
N ASP A 124 -6.67 -6.64 15.81
CA ASP A 124 -7.61 -7.64 16.32
C ASP A 124 -7.78 -8.83 15.34
N ALA A 125 -7.92 -8.53 14.05
CA ALA A 125 -8.02 -9.56 13.02
C ALA A 125 -6.74 -10.40 12.92
N LYS A 126 -5.57 -9.76 12.96
CA LYS A 126 -4.27 -10.44 12.91
C LYS A 126 -4.01 -11.26 14.17
N SER A 127 -4.33 -10.71 15.36
CA SER A 127 -4.21 -11.44 16.62
C SER A 127 -5.02 -12.72 16.61
N LYS A 128 -6.24 -12.66 16.11
CA LYS A 128 -7.12 -13.82 15.97
C LYS A 128 -6.58 -14.84 14.95
N ALA A 129 -6.10 -14.37 13.79
CA ALA A 129 -5.56 -15.23 12.73
C ALA A 129 -4.26 -15.94 13.15
N GLU A 130 -3.39 -15.24 13.88
CA GLU A 130 -2.09 -15.79 14.35
C GLU A 130 -2.16 -16.43 15.73
N ASN A 131 -3.30 -16.40 16.40
CA ASN A 131 -3.51 -16.89 17.76
C ASN A 131 -2.46 -16.37 18.76
N ARG A 132 -2.16 -15.06 18.70
CA ARG A 132 -1.25 -14.35 19.61
C ARG A 132 -1.71 -12.92 19.82
N ASP A 133 -1.25 -12.26 20.87
CA ASP A 133 -1.45 -10.81 21.02
C ASP A 133 -0.48 -10.07 20.08
N VAL A 134 -1.05 -9.34 19.11
CA VAL A 134 -0.31 -8.52 18.15
C VAL A 134 -0.25 -7.09 18.68
N PRO A 135 0.95 -6.48 18.82
CA PRO A 135 1.05 -5.07 19.20
C PRO A 135 0.38 -4.15 18.18
N LEU A 136 -0.20 -3.04 18.64
CA LEU A 136 -0.72 -2.00 17.76
C LEU A 136 0.42 -1.53 16.83
N GLY A 137 0.13 -1.30 15.54
CA GLY A 137 1.08 -0.83 14.54
C GLY A 137 1.92 -1.93 13.88
N GLU A 138 2.00 -3.14 14.45
CA GLU A 138 2.73 -4.24 13.82
C GLU A 138 2.10 -4.62 12.46
N GLY A 139 2.93 -4.66 11.42
CA GLY A 139 2.49 -5.01 10.06
C GLY A 139 1.73 -3.88 9.33
N ILE A 140 1.73 -2.67 9.88
CA ILE A 140 1.08 -1.52 9.27
C ILE A 140 2.13 -0.49 8.84
N SER A 141 2.07 -0.06 7.59
CA SER A 141 2.80 1.09 7.06
C SER A 141 1.83 2.23 6.82
N LEU A 142 2.22 3.43 7.21
CA LEU A 142 1.48 4.66 6.93
C LEU A 142 2.23 5.47 5.87
N VAL A 143 1.55 5.85 4.79
CA VAL A 143 2.06 6.82 3.83
C VAL A 143 1.61 8.22 4.25
N ARG A 144 2.53 9.19 4.18
CA ARG A 144 2.23 10.61 4.33
C ARG A 144 2.90 11.42 3.24
N ASP A 145 2.16 12.40 2.77
CA ASP A 145 2.70 13.42 1.88
C ASP A 145 3.57 14.36 2.71
N MET A 146 4.83 14.53 2.32
CA MET A 146 5.82 15.28 3.11
C MET A 146 6.60 16.25 2.24
N PHE A 147 6.76 17.48 2.75
CA PHE A 147 7.62 18.49 2.16
C PHE A 147 8.29 19.32 3.25
N VAL A 148 9.61 19.30 3.31
CA VAL A 148 10.41 19.99 4.33
C VAL A 148 11.09 21.21 3.71
N ALA A 149 10.93 22.37 4.36
CA ALA A 149 11.54 23.64 3.98
C ALA A 149 12.08 24.38 5.21
N GLU A 150 12.73 25.52 5.02
CA GLU A 150 13.28 26.31 6.13
C GLU A 150 12.20 26.98 6.97
N THR A 151 11.06 27.35 6.35
CA THR A 151 9.90 27.92 7.06
C THR A 151 8.60 27.25 6.63
N MET A 152 7.56 27.44 7.44
CA MET A 152 6.20 26.96 7.14
C MET A 152 5.65 27.59 5.87
N GLU A 153 5.88 28.90 5.70
CA GLU A 153 5.44 29.68 4.55
C GLU A 153 6.15 29.24 3.27
N GLU A 154 7.43 28.92 3.36
CA GLU A 154 8.19 28.41 2.22
C GLU A 154 7.65 27.04 1.79
N ALA A 155 7.37 26.14 2.74
CA ALA A 155 6.79 24.83 2.44
C ALA A 155 5.44 24.96 1.71
N GLU A 156 4.56 25.84 2.18
CA GLU A 156 3.28 26.13 1.54
C GLU A 156 3.47 26.73 0.14
N LYS A 157 4.32 27.74 0.01
CA LYS A 157 4.57 28.43 -1.26
C LYS A 157 5.12 27.50 -2.33
N MET A 158 6.01 26.57 -1.95
CA MET A 158 6.68 25.68 -2.91
C MET A 158 5.84 24.46 -3.28
N ALA A 159 5.08 23.90 -2.36
CA ALA A 159 4.39 22.63 -2.56
C ALA A 159 2.88 22.67 -2.32
N GLY A 160 2.34 23.71 -1.69
CA GLY A 160 0.95 23.78 -1.27
C GLY A 160 -0.05 23.71 -2.40
N GLU A 161 0.14 24.46 -3.48
CA GLU A 161 -0.74 24.39 -4.66
C GLU A 161 -0.67 23.02 -5.33
N HIS A 162 0.52 22.44 -5.42
CA HIS A 162 0.74 21.15 -6.07
C HIS A 162 0.03 20.02 -5.35
N ILE A 163 0.15 19.96 -4.00
CA ILE A 163 -0.53 18.94 -3.21
C ILE A 163 -2.05 19.12 -3.23
N VAL A 164 -2.56 20.35 -3.18
CA VAL A 164 -4.00 20.63 -3.29
C VAL A 164 -4.55 20.15 -4.62
N ASN A 165 -3.89 20.46 -5.73
CA ASN A 165 -4.31 20.03 -7.06
C ASN A 165 -4.26 18.52 -7.21
N TYR A 166 -3.22 17.87 -6.66
CA TYR A 166 -3.13 16.42 -6.63
C TYR A 166 -4.24 15.78 -5.81
N MET A 167 -4.52 16.30 -4.61
CA MET A 167 -5.62 15.80 -3.77
C MET A 167 -7.00 16.04 -4.36
N ARG A 168 -7.23 17.14 -5.08
CA ARG A 168 -8.46 17.34 -5.84
C ARG A 168 -8.65 16.27 -6.90
N TRP A 169 -7.60 15.90 -7.62
CA TRP A 169 -7.65 14.81 -8.60
C TRP A 169 -7.93 13.47 -7.91
N VAL A 170 -7.26 13.14 -6.81
CA VAL A 170 -7.49 11.91 -6.02
C VAL A 170 -8.93 11.85 -5.51
N CYS A 171 -9.41 12.93 -4.89
CA CYS A 171 -10.73 12.99 -4.29
C CYS A 171 -11.88 13.06 -5.31
N HIS A 172 -11.61 13.42 -6.56
CA HIS A 172 -12.58 13.29 -7.65
C HIS A 172 -13.08 11.84 -7.78
N TRP A 173 -12.19 10.87 -7.59
CA TRP A 173 -12.50 9.44 -7.67
C TRP A 173 -12.85 8.80 -6.34
N ARG A 174 -12.21 9.24 -5.25
CA ARG A 174 -12.33 8.59 -3.93
C ARG A 174 -13.24 9.35 -2.95
N GLY A 175 -13.63 10.58 -3.27
CA GLY A 175 -14.36 11.46 -2.36
C GLY A 175 -13.50 11.98 -1.21
N LEU A 176 -14.10 12.79 -0.35
CA LEU A 176 -13.42 13.45 0.79
C LEU A 176 -13.43 12.61 2.08
N GLY A 177 -14.16 11.52 2.12
CA GLY A 177 -14.37 10.75 3.36
C GLY A 177 -13.11 10.34 4.09
N ASN A 178 -12.04 10.05 3.37
CA ASN A 178 -10.76 9.67 3.97
C ASN A 178 -10.00 10.84 4.62
N HIS A 179 -10.35 12.10 4.30
CA HIS A 179 -9.78 13.28 4.95
C HIS A 179 -10.58 13.75 6.15
N MET A 180 -11.71 13.13 6.45
CA MET A 180 -12.59 13.52 7.54
C MET A 180 -12.34 12.69 8.79
N ASP A 181 -12.54 13.29 9.96
CA ASP A 181 -12.65 12.54 11.20
C ASP A 181 -13.94 11.71 11.23
N PRO A 182 -13.98 10.59 11.94
CA PRO A 182 -15.16 9.71 11.97
C PRO A 182 -16.45 10.39 12.46
N ASP A 183 -16.32 11.41 13.31
CA ASP A 183 -17.40 12.20 13.90
C ASP A 183 -17.70 13.49 13.13
N GLU A 184 -16.93 13.79 12.09
CA GLU A 184 -17.05 15.01 11.31
C GLU A 184 -18.07 14.83 10.16
N LYS A 185 -18.97 15.79 10.00
CA LYS A 185 -19.92 15.82 8.88
C LYS A 185 -19.39 16.71 7.78
N LEU A 186 -19.48 16.24 6.55
CA LEU A 186 -19.18 17.08 5.38
C LEU A 186 -20.17 18.24 5.32
N PRO A 187 -19.68 19.48 5.18
CA PRO A 187 -20.54 20.63 4.95
C PRO A 187 -21.39 20.46 3.68
N GLU A 188 -22.59 20.99 3.70
CA GLU A 188 -23.41 21.07 2.51
C GLU A 188 -22.87 22.15 1.55
N THR A 189 -22.21 21.71 0.50
CA THR A 189 -21.67 22.58 -0.55
C THR A 189 -22.07 22.05 -1.92
N LYS A 190 -22.17 22.96 -2.91
CA LYS A 190 -22.46 22.57 -4.30
C LYS A 190 -21.36 21.69 -4.89
N ASN A 191 -20.11 21.96 -4.53
CA ASN A 191 -18.95 21.17 -4.94
C ASN A 191 -18.09 20.86 -3.72
N LYS A 192 -18.09 19.62 -3.27
CA LYS A 192 -17.32 19.17 -2.10
C LYS A 192 -15.81 19.33 -2.27
N LEU A 193 -15.31 19.34 -3.50
CA LEU A 193 -13.88 19.54 -3.77
C LEU A 193 -13.39 20.95 -3.46
N ASP A 194 -14.30 21.94 -3.35
CA ASP A 194 -13.94 23.33 -2.97
C ASP A 194 -13.46 23.42 -1.50
N LEU A 195 -13.75 22.41 -0.69
CA LEU A 195 -13.22 22.30 0.68
C LEU A 195 -11.71 21.97 0.70
N LEU A 196 -11.19 21.38 -0.37
CA LEU A 196 -9.78 21.02 -0.47
C LEU A 196 -8.96 22.31 -0.75
N ASN A 197 -8.37 22.81 0.31
CA ASN A 197 -7.34 23.83 0.28
C ASN A 197 -6.15 23.39 1.15
N TYR A 198 -5.06 24.15 1.14
CA TYR A 198 -3.85 23.79 1.85
C TYR A 198 -4.09 23.66 3.36
N GLU A 199 -4.74 24.65 3.98
CA GLU A 199 -5.04 24.64 5.43
C GLU A 199 -5.85 23.41 5.85
N PHE A 200 -6.88 23.05 5.07
CA PHE A 200 -7.70 21.84 5.31
C PHE A 200 -6.84 20.57 5.32
N LEU A 201 -5.96 20.41 4.34
CA LEU A 201 -5.09 19.24 4.22
C LEU A 201 -3.98 19.24 5.27
N HIS A 202 -3.32 20.39 5.46
CA HIS A 202 -2.20 20.55 6.38
C HIS A 202 -2.60 20.22 7.82
N LYS A 203 -3.74 20.70 8.24
CA LYS A 203 -4.28 20.45 9.59
C LYS A 203 -4.55 18.96 9.86
N ARG A 204 -4.75 18.14 8.81
CA ARG A 204 -5.20 16.75 8.93
C ARG A 204 -4.11 15.71 8.72
N ASN A 205 -3.38 15.79 7.64
CA ASN A 205 -2.54 14.67 7.21
C ASN A 205 -1.27 15.02 6.42
N LEU A 206 -0.95 16.30 6.22
CA LEU A 206 0.31 16.68 5.58
C LEU A 206 1.45 16.84 6.60
N LEU A 207 2.63 16.39 6.21
CA LEU A 207 3.88 16.63 6.91
C LEU A 207 4.67 17.74 6.18
N PHE A 208 4.07 18.94 6.07
CA PHE A 208 4.64 20.07 5.35
C PHE A 208 5.07 21.14 6.33
N GLY A 209 6.35 21.53 6.32
CA GLY A 209 6.86 22.57 7.19
C GLY A 209 8.34 22.46 7.48
N THR A 210 8.76 23.00 8.63
CA THR A 210 10.16 22.92 9.08
C THR A 210 10.52 21.51 9.54
N PRO A 211 11.82 21.16 9.62
CA PRO A 211 12.26 19.89 10.19
C PRO A 211 11.66 19.61 11.57
N GLU A 212 11.62 20.61 12.46
CA GLU A 212 11.12 20.50 13.82
C GLU A 212 9.62 20.16 13.82
N PHE A 213 8.83 20.86 13.01
CA PHE A 213 7.40 20.58 12.84
C PHE A 213 7.16 19.13 12.37
N VAL A 214 7.89 18.68 11.36
CA VAL A 214 7.74 17.34 10.81
C VAL A 214 8.15 16.28 11.84
N ILE A 215 9.23 16.48 12.59
CA ILE A 215 9.65 15.61 13.69
C ILE A 215 8.57 15.49 14.75
N GLU A 216 7.98 16.62 15.17
CA GLU A 216 6.89 16.64 16.15
C GLU A 216 5.68 15.82 15.66
N LYS A 217 5.28 16.04 14.40
CA LYS A 217 4.17 15.28 13.80
C LYS A 217 4.45 13.79 13.67
N ILE A 218 5.67 13.38 13.36
CA ILE A 218 6.05 11.97 13.34
C ILE A 218 5.99 11.36 14.75
N LYS A 219 6.49 12.08 15.77
CA LYS A 219 6.39 11.64 17.18
C LYS A 219 4.94 11.50 17.63
N GLU A 220 4.07 12.44 17.25
CA GLU A 220 2.63 12.35 17.50
C GLU A 220 2.04 11.07 16.89
N LEU A 221 2.36 10.76 15.62
CA LEU A 221 1.94 9.53 14.96
C LEU A 221 2.45 8.27 15.68
N GLN A 222 3.70 8.28 16.14
CA GLN A 222 4.28 7.18 16.91
C GLN A 222 3.56 6.97 18.24
N GLN A 223 3.28 8.05 18.97
CA GLN A 223 2.60 7.99 20.27
C GLN A 223 1.14 7.53 20.14
N GLU A 224 0.43 8.07 19.17
CA GLU A 224 -1.00 7.85 19.01
C GLU A 224 -1.33 6.49 18.36
N LEU A 225 -0.45 5.96 17.51
CA LEU A 225 -0.69 4.80 16.67
C LEU A 225 0.30 3.64 16.94
N ASN A 226 1.31 3.86 17.78
CA ASN A 226 2.48 2.97 17.84
C ASN A 226 3.05 2.68 16.43
N LEU A 227 3.12 3.75 15.60
CA LEU A 227 3.52 3.64 14.20
C LEU A 227 4.98 3.16 14.10
N GLN A 228 5.19 2.05 13.39
CA GLN A 228 6.51 1.44 13.21
C GLN A 228 7.10 1.74 11.83
N ASN A 229 6.26 1.92 10.81
CA ASN A 229 6.68 2.15 9.44
C ASN A 229 5.99 3.38 8.85
N LEU A 230 6.77 4.42 8.58
CA LEU A 230 6.34 5.61 7.85
C LEU A 230 6.97 5.61 6.46
N GLN A 231 6.13 5.64 5.44
CA GLN A 231 6.53 5.89 4.07
C GLN A 231 6.21 7.34 3.72
N VAL A 232 7.12 8.02 3.05
CA VAL A 232 6.93 9.41 2.68
C VAL A 232 6.81 9.57 1.18
N TRP A 233 5.84 10.37 0.77
CA TRP A 233 5.67 10.78 -0.61
C TRP A 233 6.06 12.24 -0.72
N SER A 234 7.18 12.53 -1.40
CA SER A 234 7.78 13.86 -1.47
C SER A 234 7.78 14.46 -2.87
N ASN A 235 7.29 13.74 -3.88
CA ASN A 235 7.23 14.21 -5.26
C ASN A 235 5.76 14.30 -5.73
N PHE A 236 5.29 15.52 -5.93
CA PHE A 236 3.91 15.81 -6.32
C PHE A 236 3.85 16.29 -7.77
N PRO A 237 2.75 16.01 -8.51
CA PRO A 237 2.59 16.50 -9.86
C PRO A 237 2.76 18.03 -9.95
N GLY A 238 3.67 18.47 -10.82
CA GLY A 238 3.93 19.89 -11.06
C GLY A 238 5.02 20.53 -10.19
N ILE A 239 5.46 19.88 -9.11
CA ILE A 239 6.58 20.39 -8.30
C ILE A 239 7.88 20.36 -9.11
N LYS A 240 8.73 21.38 -8.94
CA LYS A 240 10.04 21.40 -9.58
C LYS A 240 10.97 20.36 -8.96
N HIS A 241 11.71 19.65 -9.80
CA HIS A 241 12.65 18.63 -9.34
C HIS A 241 13.65 19.15 -8.30
N GLU A 242 14.16 20.37 -8.49
CA GLU A 242 15.09 21.01 -7.56
C GLU A 242 14.49 21.21 -6.18
N ASP A 243 13.22 21.62 -6.09
CA ASP A 243 12.50 21.83 -4.84
C ASP A 243 12.22 20.49 -4.13
N CYS A 244 11.84 19.47 -4.90
CA CYS A 244 11.70 18.11 -4.38
C CYS A 244 13.02 17.59 -3.80
N MET A 245 14.13 17.73 -4.53
CA MET A 245 15.45 17.29 -4.07
C MET A 245 15.95 18.08 -2.85
N ARG A 246 15.61 19.36 -2.72
CA ARG A 246 15.90 20.16 -1.54
C ARG A 246 15.17 19.64 -0.33
N SER A 247 13.87 19.40 -0.46
CA SER A 247 13.06 18.81 0.61
C SER A 247 13.60 17.43 1.03
N ILE A 248 13.94 16.54 0.08
CA ILE A 248 14.50 15.21 0.41
C ILE A 248 15.82 15.31 1.19
N LYS A 249 16.69 16.25 0.84
CA LYS A 249 17.94 16.50 1.60
C LYS A 249 17.65 16.95 3.04
N SER A 250 16.65 17.81 3.22
CA SER A 250 16.21 18.26 4.55
C SER A 250 15.58 17.14 5.38
N VAL A 251 14.91 16.18 4.72
CA VAL A 251 14.40 14.94 5.35
C VAL A 251 15.52 14.09 5.92
N SER A 252 16.67 13.99 5.23
CA SER A 252 17.83 13.23 5.73
C SER A 252 18.31 13.75 7.08
N TYR A 253 18.27 15.06 7.30
CA TYR A 253 18.56 15.67 8.60
C TYR A 253 17.48 15.29 9.66
N THR A 254 16.21 15.26 9.27
CA THR A 254 15.10 14.85 10.13
C THR A 254 15.27 13.41 10.63
N HIS A 255 15.72 12.51 9.76
CA HIS A 255 16.00 11.10 10.11
C HIS A 255 17.13 10.95 11.14
N LEU A 256 18.16 11.78 11.07
CA LEU A 256 19.29 11.74 12.01
C LEU A 256 18.89 12.14 13.45
N THR A 257 17.80 12.88 13.61
CA THR A 257 17.32 13.37 14.92
C THR A 257 16.19 12.54 15.51
N LEU A 258 15.58 11.64 14.73
CA LEU A 258 14.63 10.65 15.23
C LEU A 258 15.38 9.44 15.79
N PRO A 259 14.98 8.89 16.95
CA PRO A 259 15.54 7.63 17.40
C PRO A 259 15.33 6.58 16.30
N THR A 260 16.38 5.87 15.93
CA THR A 260 16.37 4.86 14.88
C THR A 260 15.53 3.67 15.33
N ILE A 261 14.21 3.78 15.20
CA ILE A 261 13.26 2.66 15.39
C ILE A 261 13.13 1.85 14.08
N PHE A 262 13.75 2.33 13.02
CA PHE A 262 13.77 1.69 11.71
C PHE A 262 15.11 0.94 11.50
N ALA A 263 15.36 -0.06 12.35
CA ALA A 263 16.32 -1.08 12.00
C ALA A 263 15.62 -2.07 11.04
N VAL A 264 16.15 -2.18 9.84
CA VAL A 264 15.89 -3.07 8.71
C VAL A 264 15.27 -4.42 9.07
#